data_3dd5f31104ba31707570be58eef9912a
#
_entry.id   3dd5f31104ba31707570be58eef9912a
#
_cell.length_a   1.000
_cell.length_b   1.000
_cell.length_c   1.000
_cell.angle_alpha   90.00
_cell.angle_beta   90.00
_cell.angle_gamma   90.00
#
_symmetry.space_group_name_H-M   'P 1'
#
loop_
_entity.id
_entity.type
_entity.pdbx_description
1 polymer ?
#
loop_
_entity_poly.entity_id
_entity_poly.type
_entity_poly.pdbx_seq_one_letter_code
_entity_poly.pdbx_strand_id
1 'polypeptide(L)'
;MPNLRLFLGTKLSVVDGTGLTVEVRAVGVVGVTVVVVEVVMARAAASAALEPGERLLIHKNNTDGKGNSYGAHENYLMARAVPFGDIVAHLTAFLVTRQVFAGAGKVGSENGRPRVPFQISQRADFFEEEVGLETTLKRPIVNTRDEPHADPQVYRRLHVIPGDANLSEVQAFLKLGVTALVLAALEAGALGAPLLLEDPVGAMWRVSHDPGLRRTVRLAGGKTISALQVQGEYLARTAAFAQHAGIEAVDAEVLRLWEETLASLERDPLSTSDFLDWTAKLRLLEEYRQRDGLAWSHPKLRLLDLQYHDVDPARGLHHRLVGAGRMRRLFTDQEVERAAVEPPERTRAYFRGRCLARYGEA
;
A
#
# COMPACT_ATOMS: atom_id res chain seq x y z
N MET A 1 -13.01 -19.75 14.85
CA MET A 1 -12.80 -18.40 14.31
C MET A 1 -12.86 -18.46 12.81
N PRO A 2 -13.62 -17.61 12.10
CA PRO A 2 -13.54 -17.56 10.65
C PRO A 2 -12.16 -17.02 10.27
N ASN A 3 -11.39 -17.80 9.51
CA ASN A 3 -10.11 -17.39 8.97
C ASN A 3 -10.30 -16.17 8.07
N LEU A 4 -9.81 -15.02 8.48
CA LEU A 4 -9.74 -13.84 7.64
C LEU A 4 -8.88 -14.19 6.41
N ARG A 5 -9.50 -14.31 5.24
CA ARG A 5 -8.80 -14.65 4.00
C ARG A 5 -8.51 -13.38 3.22
N LEU A 6 -7.24 -13.03 3.16
CA LEU A 6 -6.75 -11.89 2.38
C LEU A 6 -6.73 -12.24 0.89
N PHE A 7 -7.41 -11.46 0.06
CA PHE A 7 -7.32 -11.53 -1.40
C PHE A 7 -6.69 -10.24 -1.91
N LEU A 8 -5.46 -10.31 -2.40
CA LEU A 8 -4.80 -9.18 -3.03
C LEU A 8 -5.00 -9.23 -4.53
N GLY A 9 -5.54 -8.17 -5.08
CA GLY A 9 -5.54 -7.90 -6.50
C GLY A 9 -4.76 -6.61 -6.74
N THR A 10 -3.60 -6.70 -7.35
CA THR A 10 -2.87 -5.53 -7.81
C THR A 10 -3.16 -5.33 -9.29
N LYS A 11 -3.55 -4.12 -9.66
CA LYS A 11 -3.72 -3.70 -11.05
C LYS A 11 -2.43 -3.04 -11.49
N LEU A 12 -1.68 -3.69 -12.37
CA LEU A 12 -0.55 -3.10 -13.04
C LEU A 12 -1.05 -2.46 -14.35
N SER A 13 -0.85 -1.18 -14.51
CA SER A 13 -1.11 -0.51 -15.79
C SER A 13 0.24 -0.28 -16.47
N VAL A 14 0.45 -0.97 -17.57
CA VAL A 14 1.59 -0.74 -18.47
C VAL A 14 1.09 0.16 -19.59
N VAL A 15 1.66 1.34 -19.73
CA VAL A 15 1.38 2.24 -20.84
C VAL A 15 2.54 2.15 -21.79
N ASP A 16 2.32 1.59 -22.96
CA ASP A 16 3.28 1.65 -24.07
C ASP A 16 3.21 3.00 -24.81
N GLY A 17 4.12 3.24 -25.73
CA GLY A 17 4.14 4.45 -26.55
C GLY A 17 2.90 4.61 -27.47
N THR A 18 2.04 3.61 -27.56
CA THR A 18 0.78 3.60 -28.34
C THR A 18 -0.46 3.81 -27.47
N GLY A 19 -0.30 3.89 -26.14
CA GLY A 19 -1.40 4.07 -25.20
C GLY A 19 -2.15 2.79 -24.83
N LEU A 20 -1.62 1.60 -25.15
CA LEU A 20 -2.23 0.33 -24.79
C LEU A 20 -2.05 0.06 -23.29
N THR A 21 -3.15 -0.15 -22.57
CA THR A 21 -3.14 -0.51 -21.16
C THR A 21 -3.32 -2.02 -21.00
N VAL A 22 -2.30 -2.71 -20.50
CA VAL A 22 -2.40 -4.15 -20.17
C VAL A 22 -2.77 -4.28 -18.69
N GLU A 23 -3.94 -4.83 -18.41
CA GLU A 23 -4.38 -5.14 -17.05
C GLU A 23 -3.89 -6.53 -16.65
N VAL A 24 -2.97 -6.58 -15.70
CA VAL A 24 -2.54 -7.83 -15.08
C VAL A 24 -3.21 -7.98 -13.71
N ARG A 25 -4.05 -8.98 -13.55
CA ARG A 25 -4.69 -9.31 -12.27
C ARG A 25 -3.93 -10.46 -11.61
N ALA A 26 -3.12 -10.15 -10.62
CA ALA A 26 -2.54 -11.16 -9.74
C ALA A 26 -3.40 -11.30 -8.48
N VAL A 27 -3.87 -12.52 -8.20
CA VAL A 27 -4.54 -12.89 -6.95
C VAL A 27 -3.54 -13.70 -6.16
N GLY A 28 -2.95 -13.13 -5.12
CA GLY A 28 -1.93 -13.78 -4.33
C GLY A 28 -2.02 -13.52 -2.84
N VAL A 29 -1.57 -14.49 -2.06
CA VAL A 29 -1.52 -14.44 -0.60
C VAL A 29 -0.23 -13.74 -0.17
N VAL A 30 -0.41 -12.75 0.71
CA VAL A 30 0.60 -12.06 1.53
C VAL A 30 2.03 -11.88 0.96
N GLY A 31 2.31 -10.66 0.59
CA GLY A 31 3.64 -10.02 0.63
C GLY A 31 4.61 -10.32 -0.52
N VAL A 32 5.06 -11.53 -0.72
CA VAL A 32 6.17 -11.86 -1.65
C VAL A 32 5.69 -12.09 -3.07
N THR A 33 4.60 -12.80 -3.23
CA THR A 33 4.10 -13.25 -4.54
C THR A 33 3.73 -12.07 -5.45
N VAL A 34 3.25 -10.97 -4.87
CA VAL A 34 2.75 -9.82 -5.64
C VAL A 34 3.87 -9.11 -6.41
N VAL A 35 5.01 -8.83 -5.79
CA VAL A 35 6.11 -8.08 -6.43
C VAL A 35 6.77 -8.91 -7.53
N VAL A 36 6.99 -10.20 -7.29
CA VAL A 36 7.73 -11.08 -8.22
C VAL A 36 6.89 -11.43 -9.44
N VAL A 37 5.62 -11.77 -9.25
CA VAL A 37 4.71 -12.11 -10.36
C VAL A 37 4.52 -10.91 -11.29
N GLU A 38 4.35 -9.70 -10.76
CA GLU A 38 4.24 -8.49 -11.56
C GLU A 38 5.47 -8.27 -12.44
N VAL A 39 6.68 -8.41 -11.88
CA VAL A 39 7.95 -8.23 -12.61
C VAL A 39 8.15 -9.31 -13.66
N VAL A 40 7.89 -10.58 -13.33
CA VAL A 40 8.05 -11.70 -14.26
C VAL A 40 7.06 -11.60 -15.42
N MET A 41 5.79 -11.32 -15.16
CA MET A 41 4.77 -11.16 -16.21
C MET A 41 5.03 -9.94 -17.09
N ALA A 42 5.44 -8.83 -16.50
CA ALA A 42 5.77 -7.63 -17.26
C ALA A 42 7.00 -7.83 -18.16
N ARG A 43 8.02 -8.57 -17.68
CA ARG A 43 9.19 -8.96 -18.49
C ARG A 43 8.81 -9.92 -19.62
N ALA A 44 7.98 -10.91 -19.34
CA ALA A 44 7.50 -11.86 -20.33
C ALA A 44 6.69 -11.16 -21.44
N ALA A 45 5.77 -10.26 -21.06
CA ALA A 45 5.00 -9.46 -22.00
C ALA A 45 5.90 -8.55 -22.85
N ALA A 46 6.90 -7.91 -22.24
CA ALA A 46 7.89 -7.09 -22.94
C ALA A 46 8.68 -7.93 -23.95
N SER A 47 9.18 -9.10 -23.53
CA SER A 47 9.98 -9.97 -24.42
C SER A 47 9.18 -10.48 -25.63
N ALA A 48 7.85 -10.60 -25.51
CA ALA A 48 6.96 -11.06 -26.57
C ALA A 48 6.52 -9.95 -27.55
N ALA A 49 6.61 -8.67 -27.15
CA ALA A 49 6.02 -7.55 -27.90
C ALA A 49 7.06 -6.58 -28.48
N LEU A 50 8.34 -6.69 -28.14
CA LEU A 50 9.36 -5.71 -28.51
C LEU A 50 10.23 -6.20 -29.69
N GLU A 51 10.55 -5.28 -30.59
CA GLU A 51 11.54 -5.49 -31.65
C GLU A 51 12.99 -5.52 -31.08
N PRO A 52 13.95 -6.14 -31.79
CA PRO A 52 15.35 -6.14 -31.40
C PRO A 52 15.90 -4.72 -31.16
N GLY A 53 16.34 -4.48 -29.92
CA GLY A 53 16.90 -3.17 -29.50
C GLY A 53 15.93 -2.26 -28.75
N GLU A 54 14.65 -2.56 -28.73
CA GLU A 54 13.66 -1.86 -27.91
C GLU A 54 13.71 -2.31 -26.44
N ARG A 55 13.35 -1.40 -25.55
CA ARG A 55 13.26 -1.68 -24.10
C ARG A 55 11.99 -1.13 -23.52
N LEU A 56 11.28 -1.97 -22.77
CA LEU A 56 10.17 -1.56 -21.93
C LEU A 56 10.67 -1.23 -20.52
N LEU A 57 10.38 -0.02 -20.04
CA LEU A 57 10.67 0.42 -18.69
C LEU A 57 9.40 0.29 -17.87
N ILE A 58 9.44 -0.53 -16.83
CA ILE A 58 8.29 -0.79 -15.98
C ILE A 58 8.52 -0.17 -14.63
N HIS A 59 7.57 0.67 -14.20
CA HIS A 59 7.62 1.32 -12.91
C HIS A 59 6.41 0.92 -12.06
N LYS A 60 6.67 0.44 -10.84
CA LYS A 60 5.62 0.16 -9.85
C LYS A 60 5.33 1.42 -9.04
N ASN A 61 4.61 2.36 -9.63
CA ASN A 61 4.24 3.63 -9.00
C ASN A 61 2.75 3.95 -9.20
N ASN A 62 2.26 5.01 -8.58
CA ASN A 62 0.84 5.36 -8.57
C ASN A 62 0.49 6.65 -9.30
N THR A 63 1.43 7.32 -9.94
CA THR A 63 1.16 8.56 -10.69
C THR A 63 2.13 8.72 -11.85
N ASP A 64 1.66 9.35 -12.93
CA ASP A 64 2.50 9.75 -14.06
C ASP A 64 3.06 11.19 -13.92
N GLY A 65 2.72 11.88 -12.82
CA GLY A 65 3.09 13.28 -12.60
C GLY A 65 2.38 14.27 -13.54
N LYS A 66 1.33 13.80 -14.26
CA LYS A 66 0.54 14.59 -15.23
C LYS A 66 -0.95 14.63 -14.88
N GLY A 67 -1.30 14.24 -13.66
CA GLY A 67 -2.68 14.26 -13.16
C GLY A 67 -3.41 12.91 -13.25
N ASN A 68 -2.76 11.84 -13.73
CA ASN A 68 -3.33 10.51 -13.68
C ASN A 68 -2.81 9.73 -12.47
N SER A 69 -3.71 8.99 -11.81
CA SER A 69 -3.36 8.14 -10.69
C SER A 69 -3.74 6.70 -10.95
N TYR A 70 -2.80 5.79 -10.68
CA TYR A 70 -2.95 4.34 -10.80
C TYR A 70 -3.20 3.72 -9.43
N GLY A 71 -4.03 2.67 -9.37
CA GLY A 71 -4.43 2.05 -8.11
C GLY A 71 -3.43 1.04 -7.58
N ALA A 72 -3.32 0.96 -6.24
CA ALA A 72 -2.84 -0.19 -5.52
C ALA A 72 -3.98 -0.65 -4.61
N HIS A 73 -4.74 -1.66 -5.04
CA HIS A 73 -5.99 -2.06 -4.40
C HIS A 73 -5.78 -3.27 -3.51
N GLU A 74 -6.36 -3.22 -2.31
CA GLU A 74 -6.42 -4.32 -1.36
C GLU A 74 -7.86 -4.83 -1.29
N ASN A 75 -8.05 -6.13 -1.12
CA ASN A 75 -9.37 -6.72 -0.96
C ASN A 75 -9.37 -7.62 0.27
N TYR A 76 -10.29 -7.35 1.18
CA TYR A 76 -10.46 -8.11 2.42
C TYR A 76 -11.84 -8.76 2.43
N LEU A 77 -11.88 -10.03 2.82
CA LEU A 77 -13.13 -10.74 3.04
C LEU A 77 -13.60 -10.46 4.46
N MET A 78 -14.77 -9.87 4.60
CA MET A 78 -15.37 -9.52 5.88
C MET A 78 -16.72 -10.19 6.09
N ALA A 79 -17.09 -10.41 7.35
CA ALA A 79 -18.42 -10.87 7.70
C ALA A 79 -19.48 -9.84 7.27
N ARG A 80 -20.52 -10.30 6.58
CA ARG A 80 -21.64 -9.47 6.14
C ARG A 80 -22.43 -8.87 7.31
N ALA A 81 -22.39 -9.51 8.47
CA ALA A 81 -23.07 -9.07 9.68
C ALA A 81 -22.55 -7.73 10.21
N VAL A 82 -21.30 -7.33 9.88
CA VAL A 82 -20.78 -6.00 10.27
C VAL A 82 -21.50 -4.93 9.45
N PRO A 83 -22.22 -3.97 10.07
CA PRO A 83 -22.87 -2.89 9.34
C PRO A 83 -21.89 -2.06 8.54
N PHE A 84 -22.24 -1.69 7.29
CA PHE A 84 -21.34 -0.89 6.47
C PHE A 84 -21.06 0.49 7.07
N GLY A 85 -22.04 1.08 7.78
CA GLY A 85 -21.86 2.32 8.52
C GLY A 85 -20.75 2.24 9.57
N ASP A 86 -20.63 1.12 10.28
CA ASP A 86 -19.56 0.90 11.27
C ASP A 86 -18.19 0.76 10.58
N ILE A 87 -18.16 0.11 9.42
CA ILE A 87 -16.95 0.04 8.59
C ILE A 87 -16.49 1.45 8.21
N VAL A 88 -17.38 2.29 7.72
CA VAL A 88 -17.06 3.69 7.37
C VAL A 88 -16.57 4.45 8.60
N ALA A 89 -17.33 4.40 9.69
CA ALA A 89 -17.03 5.17 10.90
C ALA A 89 -15.65 4.82 11.49
N HIS A 90 -15.28 3.55 11.46
CA HIS A 90 -13.99 3.10 12.00
C HIS A 90 -12.86 3.20 10.99
N LEU A 91 -13.08 2.91 9.70
CA LEU A 91 -11.98 2.82 8.76
C LEU A 91 -11.56 4.15 8.14
N THR A 92 -12.42 5.16 8.10
CA THR A 92 -12.06 6.47 7.49
C THR A 92 -10.81 7.06 8.13
N ALA A 93 -10.78 7.22 9.46
CA ALA A 93 -9.62 7.77 10.16
C ALA A 93 -8.39 6.87 10.07
N PHE A 94 -8.59 5.55 10.15
CA PHE A 94 -7.52 4.57 9.98
C PHE A 94 -6.87 4.69 8.60
N LEU A 95 -7.64 4.65 7.52
CA LEU A 95 -7.15 4.69 6.15
C LEU A 95 -6.49 6.04 5.80
N VAL A 96 -7.03 7.16 6.31
CA VAL A 96 -6.45 8.49 6.14
C VAL A 96 -5.07 8.56 6.77
N THR A 97 -4.88 7.98 7.95
CA THR A 97 -3.64 8.15 8.72
C THR A 97 -2.64 7.02 8.52
N ARG A 98 -3.05 5.81 8.06
CA ARG A 98 -2.12 4.69 7.85
C ARG A 98 -1.03 4.98 6.79
N GLN A 99 -1.21 6.01 5.96
CA GLN A 99 -0.19 6.41 4.99
C GLN A 99 1.16 6.76 5.64
N VAL A 100 1.20 7.09 6.93
CA VAL A 100 2.46 7.35 7.66
C VAL A 100 3.42 6.16 7.62
N PHE A 101 2.90 4.94 7.53
CA PHE A 101 3.69 3.73 7.33
C PHE A 101 3.40 2.98 6.02
N ALA A 102 2.42 3.41 5.22
CA ALA A 102 2.02 2.76 3.98
C ALA A 102 2.27 3.60 2.72
N GLY A 103 2.73 4.85 2.86
CA GLY A 103 3.02 5.73 1.75
C GLY A 103 4.30 5.35 0.98
N ALA A 104 4.33 5.61 -0.33
CA ALA A 104 5.48 5.32 -1.18
C ALA A 104 6.30 6.57 -1.57
N GLY A 105 5.92 7.74 -1.06
CA GLY A 105 6.60 9.01 -1.29
C GLY A 105 6.44 9.58 -2.70
N LYS A 106 6.38 10.89 -2.81
CA LYS A 106 6.31 11.60 -4.10
C LYS A 106 6.92 13.00 -4.02
N VAL A 107 7.64 13.40 -5.05
CA VAL A 107 8.10 14.79 -5.24
C VAL A 107 6.93 15.66 -5.71
N GLY A 108 6.63 16.72 -4.96
CA GLY A 108 5.59 17.69 -5.31
C GLY A 108 4.17 17.24 -4.96
N SER A 109 3.22 18.01 -5.46
CA SER A 109 1.77 17.78 -5.32
C SER A 109 1.08 17.83 -6.68
N GLU A 110 -0.12 17.24 -6.76
CA GLU A 110 -0.94 17.17 -7.98
C GLU A 110 -2.40 17.54 -7.70
N ASN A 111 -3.23 17.43 -8.71
CA ASN A 111 -4.69 17.60 -8.63
C ASN A 111 -5.13 18.93 -7.95
N GLY A 112 -4.43 20.03 -8.26
CA GLY A 112 -4.78 21.36 -7.71
C GLY A 112 -4.51 21.54 -6.21
N ARG A 113 -3.86 20.57 -5.55
CA ARG A 113 -3.52 20.68 -4.13
C ARG A 113 -2.38 21.68 -3.89
N PRO A 114 -2.27 22.24 -2.67
CA PRO A 114 -1.18 23.16 -2.33
C PRO A 114 0.19 22.56 -2.66
N ARG A 115 1.07 23.40 -3.18
CA ARG A 115 2.43 22.96 -3.57
C ARG A 115 3.26 22.57 -2.34
N VAL A 116 3.84 21.38 -2.39
CA VAL A 116 4.81 20.88 -1.39
C VAL A 116 6.04 20.32 -2.08
N PRO A 117 7.21 20.36 -1.44
CA PRO A 117 8.43 19.80 -2.02
C PRO A 117 8.37 18.28 -2.15
N PHE A 118 7.82 17.62 -1.14
CA PHE A 118 7.69 16.17 -1.04
C PHE A 118 6.45 15.81 -0.23
N GLN A 119 5.86 14.65 -0.46
CA GLN A 119 4.74 14.13 0.31
C GLN A 119 4.86 12.62 0.56
N ILE A 120 4.15 12.13 1.58
CA ILE A 120 4.21 10.74 2.06
C ILE A 120 3.56 9.77 1.08
N SER A 121 2.34 10.07 0.60
CA SER A 121 1.60 9.21 -0.31
C SER A 121 1.64 9.73 -1.74
N GLN A 122 1.73 8.84 -2.71
CA GLN A 122 1.61 9.18 -4.12
C GLN A 122 0.19 9.51 -4.53
N ARG A 123 -0.81 9.04 -3.76
CA ARG A 123 -2.21 9.06 -4.14
C ARG A 123 -3.09 10.00 -3.33
N ALA A 124 -2.61 10.53 -2.20
CA ALA A 124 -3.42 11.34 -1.28
C ALA A 124 -4.11 12.54 -1.95
N ASP A 125 -3.46 13.17 -2.93
CA ASP A 125 -3.98 14.32 -3.67
C ASP A 125 -5.24 14.01 -4.51
N PHE A 126 -5.48 12.73 -4.82
CA PHE A 126 -6.51 12.28 -5.76
C PHE A 126 -7.79 11.80 -5.06
N PHE A 127 -7.87 11.83 -3.73
CA PHE A 127 -9.08 11.49 -3.00
C PHE A 127 -9.96 12.72 -2.87
N GLU A 128 -11.25 12.56 -3.22
CA GLU A 128 -12.22 13.67 -3.35
C GLU A 128 -13.50 13.44 -2.55
N GLU A 129 -13.78 12.19 -2.13
CA GLU A 129 -14.96 11.81 -1.36
C GLU A 129 -14.58 10.93 -0.16
N GLU A 130 -15.40 10.95 0.89
CA GLU A 130 -15.22 10.05 2.02
C GLU A 130 -15.67 8.64 1.66
N VAL A 131 -16.86 8.50 1.09
CA VAL A 131 -17.49 7.23 0.74
C VAL A 131 -18.05 7.30 -0.67
N GLY A 132 -17.81 6.29 -1.48
CA GLY A 132 -18.33 6.25 -2.85
C GLY A 132 -18.01 4.94 -3.57
N LEU A 133 -18.54 4.79 -4.79
CA LEU A 133 -18.37 3.60 -5.64
C LEU A 133 -17.22 3.75 -6.65
N GLU A 134 -16.92 4.99 -7.04
CA GLU A 134 -16.01 5.28 -8.13
C GLU A 134 -14.55 4.95 -7.78
N THR A 135 -13.75 4.62 -8.78
CA THR A 135 -12.32 4.31 -8.59
C THR A 135 -11.42 5.16 -9.48
N THR A 136 -11.99 5.84 -10.46
CA THR A 136 -11.24 6.63 -11.46
C THR A 136 -11.42 8.13 -11.23
N LEU A 137 -12.64 8.59 -11.07
CA LEU A 137 -13.01 9.96 -10.76
C LEU A 137 -13.63 9.99 -9.37
N LYS A 138 -13.59 11.15 -8.68
CA LYS A 138 -14.17 11.32 -7.35
C LYS A 138 -13.83 10.17 -6.39
N ARG A 139 -12.54 9.82 -6.32
CA ARG A 139 -12.09 8.65 -5.55
C ARG A 139 -12.46 8.78 -4.07
N PRO A 140 -13.21 7.81 -3.52
CA PRO A 140 -13.55 7.80 -2.10
C PRO A 140 -12.43 7.18 -1.26
N ILE A 141 -12.35 7.58 0.01
CA ILE A 141 -11.49 6.95 1.00
C ILE A 141 -12.01 5.55 1.33
N VAL A 142 -13.33 5.40 1.53
CA VAL A 142 -13.99 4.11 1.73
C VAL A 142 -14.83 3.77 0.50
N ASN A 143 -14.47 2.70 -0.20
CA ASN A 143 -15.14 2.27 -1.41
C ASN A 143 -16.31 1.33 -1.09
N THR A 144 -17.45 1.55 -1.75
CA THR A 144 -18.68 0.78 -1.52
C THR A 144 -18.82 -0.49 -2.35
N ARG A 145 -17.81 -0.83 -3.19
CA ARG A 145 -17.82 -2.09 -3.95
C ARG A 145 -17.79 -3.28 -3.00
N ASP A 146 -18.66 -4.23 -3.25
CA ASP A 146 -18.97 -5.30 -2.31
C ASP A 146 -19.06 -6.71 -2.94
N GLU A 147 -18.78 -6.88 -4.23
CA GLU A 147 -18.94 -8.17 -4.90
C GLU A 147 -17.93 -9.21 -4.36
N PRO A 148 -18.28 -10.08 -3.39
CA PRO A 148 -17.38 -11.08 -2.86
C PRO A 148 -17.24 -12.25 -3.84
N HIS A 149 -16.02 -12.81 -3.92
CA HIS A 149 -15.83 -14.10 -4.60
C HIS A 149 -16.09 -15.27 -3.62
N ALA A 150 -17.16 -15.16 -2.82
CA ALA A 150 -17.60 -16.08 -1.79
C ALA A 150 -19.13 -15.95 -1.65
N ASP A 151 -19.75 -16.66 -0.71
CA ASP A 151 -21.18 -16.54 -0.42
C ASP A 151 -21.54 -15.09 -0.03
N PRO A 152 -22.32 -14.36 -0.85
CA PRO A 152 -22.64 -12.96 -0.61
C PRO A 152 -23.60 -12.74 0.55
N GLN A 153 -24.28 -13.79 1.05
CA GLN A 153 -25.13 -13.69 2.23
C GLN A 153 -24.34 -13.72 3.53
N VAL A 154 -23.16 -14.37 3.50
CA VAL A 154 -22.27 -14.53 4.66
C VAL A 154 -21.14 -13.50 4.67
N TYR A 155 -20.63 -13.15 3.48
CA TYR A 155 -19.44 -12.33 3.34
C TYR A 155 -19.66 -11.10 2.46
N ARG A 156 -18.86 -10.07 2.71
CA ARG A 156 -18.63 -8.94 1.78
C ARG A 156 -17.16 -8.85 1.43
N ARG A 157 -16.88 -8.25 0.29
CA ARG A 157 -15.53 -7.83 -0.08
C ARG A 157 -15.35 -6.36 0.29
N LEU A 158 -14.52 -6.09 1.28
CA LEU A 158 -14.06 -4.72 1.50
C LEU A 158 -12.99 -4.38 0.47
N HIS A 159 -13.30 -3.43 -0.39
CA HIS A 159 -12.40 -2.96 -1.45
C HIS A 159 -11.69 -1.70 -0.99
N VAL A 160 -10.42 -1.85 -0.56
CA VAL A 160 -9.60 -0.75 -0.05
C VAL A 160 -8.77 -0.19 -1.20
N ILE A 161 -9.00 1.08 -1.53
CA ILE A 161 -8.33 1.77 -2.63
C ILE A 161 -7.29 2.82 -2.19
N PRO A 162 -7.33 3.39 -0.97
CA PRO A 162 -6.31 4.34 -0.51
C PRO A 162 -5.05 3.60 -0.04
N GLY A 163 -4.22 3.24 -0.98
CA GLY A 163 -2.92 2.62 -0.73
C GLY A 163 -1.95 2.96 -1.84
N ASP A 164 -0.65 3.00 -1.51
CA ASP A 164 0.42 3.16 -2.48
C ASP A 164 1.02 1.81 -2.87
N ALA A 165 1.65 1.75 -4.04
CA ALA A 165 2.37 0.59 -4.54
C ALA A 165 3.76 0.50 -3.90
N ASN A 166 3.85 -0.21 -2.78
CA ASN A 166 5.09 -0.35 -2.02
C ASN A 166 6.05 -1.32 -2.70
N LEU A 167 7.34 -1.00 -2.66
CA LEU A 167 8.45 -1.87 -3.06
C LEU A 167 9.04 -2.61 -1.86
N SER A 168 9.10 -1.96 -0.70
CA SER A 168 9.57 -2.57 0.54
C SER A 168 8.68 -3.74 0.97
N GLU A 169 9.29 -4.91 1.16
CA GLU A 169 8.64 -6.13 1.66
C GLU A 169 8.09 -5.92 3.07
N VAL A 170 8.89 -5.29 3.95
CA VAL A 170 8.53 -4.97 5.34
C VAL A 170 7.31 -4.04 5.38
N GLN A 171 7.33 -3.01 4.55
CA GLN A 171 6.23 -2.05 4.49
C GLN A 171 4.94 -2.68 3.94
N ALA A 172 5.05 -3.54 2.92
CA ALA A 172 3.91 -4.27 2.38
C ALA A 172 3.31 -5.21 3.43
N PHE A 173 4.15 -5.96 4.14
CA PHE A 173 3.74 -6.83 5.25
C PHE A 173 3.01 -6.04 6.35
N LEU A 174 3.58 -4.91 6.77
CA LEU A 174 2.98 -4.02 7.77
C LEU A 174 1.63 -3.47 7.30
N LYS A 175 1.55 -2.94 6.08
CA LYS A 175 0.31 -2.38 5.52
C LYS A 175 -0.83 -3.39 5.53
N LEU A 176 -0.57 -4.60 5.07
CA LEU A 176 -1.58 -5.64 4.94
C LEU A 176 -1.93 -6.27 6.29
N GLY A 177 -0.93 -6.60 7.08
CA GLY A 177 -1.12 -7.24 8.38
C GLY A 177 -1.85 -6.33 9.36
N VAL A 178 -1.45 -5.06 9.47
CA VAL A 178 -2.15 -4.09 10.33
C VAL A 178 -3.60 -3.92 9.91
N THR A 179 -3.86 -3.80 8.61
CA THR A 179 -5.24 -3.65 8.12
C THR A 179 -6.07 -4.90 8.44
N ALA A 180 -5.52 -6.10 8.25
CA ALA A 180 -6.20 -7.35 8.57
C ALA A 180 -6.54 -7.44 10.07
N LEU A 181 -5.61 -7.07 10.95
CA LEU A 181 -5.83 -7.08 12.40
C LEU A 181 -6.87 -6.05 12.86
N VAL A 182 -6.84 -4.82 12.30
CA VAL A 182 -7.84 -3.80 12.57
C VAL A 182 -9.23 -4.27 12.13
N LEU A 183 -9.33 -4.93 10.96
CA LEU A 183 -10.60 -5.48 10.49
C LEU A 183 -11.09 -6.63 11.37
N ALA A 184 -10.22 -7.51 11.86
CA ALA A 184 -10.59 -8.55 12.80
C ALA A 184 -11.11 -7.98 14.14
N ALA A 185 -10.46 -6.93 14.66
CA ALA A 185 -10.93 -6.23 15.84
C ALA A 185 -12.28 -5.52 15.61
N LEU A 186 -12.50 -4.97 14.41
CA LEU A 186 -13.78 -4.38 14.00
C LEU A 186 -14.90 -5.44 13.96
N GLU A 187 -14.65 -6.59 13.34
CA GLU A 187 -15.61 -7.71 13.27
C GLU A 187 -15.99 -8.22 14.66
N ALA A 188 -15.05 -8.19 15.60
CA ALA A 188 -15.26 -8.55 16.98
C ALA A 188 -15.94 -7.45 17.82
N GLY A 189 -16.21 -6.26 17.26
CA GLY A 189 -16.73 -5.11 18.00
C GLY A 189 -15.75 -4.54 19.03
N ALA A 190 -14.46 -4.82 18.91
CA ALA A 190 -13.43 -4.51 19.91
C ALA A 190 -12.76 -3.14 19.72
N LEU A 191 -13.11 -2.36 18.67
CA LEU A 191 -12.49 -1.06 18.42
C LEU A 191 -13.07 0.09 19.28
N GLY A 192 -14.14 -0.13 20.05
CA GLY A 192 -14.78 0.90 20.90
C GLY A 192 -15.41 2.03 20.08
N ALA A 193 -15.37 3.28 20.56
CA ALA A 193 -15.93 4.41 19.84
C ALA A 193 -15.07 4.81 18.63
N PRO A 194 -15.68 5.12 17.45
CA PRO A 194 -14.94 5.50 16.27
C PRO A 194 -14.27 6.88 16.40
N LEU A 195 -13.13 7.06 15.73
CA LEU A 195 -12.43 8.33 15.63
C LEU A 195 -12.93 9.07 14.36
N LEU A 196 -13.99 9.83 14.50
CA LEU A 196 -14.61 10.53 13.37
C LEU A 196 -13.81 11.79 13.03
N LEU A 197 -13.34 11.91 11.79
CA LEU A 197 -12.68 13.11 11.28
C LEU A 197 -13.73 14.15 10.85
N GLU A 198 -13.48 15.44 11.13
CA GLU A 198 -14.37 16.53 10.71
C GLU A 198 -14.29 16.74 9.18
N ASP A 199 -13.11 16.58 8.60
CA ASP A 199 -12.84 16.75 7.17
C ASP A 199 -11.90 15.62 6.70
N PRO A 200 -12.42 14.42 6.39
CA PRO A 200 -11.60 13.26 6.01
C PRO A 200 -10.79 13.50 4.73
N VAL A 201 -11.40 14.12 3.72
CA VAL A 201 -10.74 14.39 2.43
C VAL A 201 -9.62 15.40 2.61
N GLY A 202 -9.86 16.48 3.35
CA GLY A 202 -8.81 17.44 3.67
C GLY A 202 -7.71 16.84 4.56
N ALA A 203 -8.07 15.97 5.51
CA ALA A 203 -7.10 15.26 6.34
C ALA A 203 -6.20 14.35 5.50
N MET A 204 -6.73 13.68 4.47
CA MET A 204 -5.98 12.77 3.61
C MET A 204 -4.73 13.43 2.99
N TRP A 205 -4.89 14.57 2.31
CA TRP A 205 -3.74 15.25 1.72
C TRP A 205 -2.93 16.05 2.75
N ARG A 206 -3.54 16.60 3.81
CA ARG A 206 -2.80 17.32 4.87
C ARG A 206 -1.82 16.42 5.60
N VAL A 207 -2.20 15.16 5.89
CA VAL A 207 -1.29 14.17 6.46
C VAL A 207 -0.18 13.84 5.49
N SER A 208 -0.49 13.62 4.20
CA SER A 208 0.50 13.34 3.17
C SER A 208 1.52 14.46 3.00
N HIS A 209 1.08 15.70 3.05
CA HIS A 209 1.90 16.91 2.87
C HIS A 209 2.75 17.28 4.09
N ASP A 210 2.85 16.39 5.07
CA ASP A 210 3.62 16.61 6.30
C ASP A 210 4.60 15.45 6.56
N PRO A 211 5.71 15.37 5.83
CA PRO A 211 6.74 14.35 6.08
C PRO A 211 7.38 14.44 7.47
N GLY A 212 7.22 15.58 8.16
CA GLY A 212 7.64 15.75 9.54
C GLY A 212 6.70 15.15 10.58
N LEU A 213 5.48 14.72 10.18
CA LEU A 213 4.44 14.11 11.01
C LEU A 213 4.01 14.96 12.22
N ARG A 214 4.08 16.29 12.09
CA ARG A 214 3.80 17.24 13.19
C ARG A 214 2.40 17.85 13.12
N ARG A 215 1.76 17.83 11.94
CA ARG A 215 0.43 18.40 11.75
C ARG A 215 -0.63 17.53 12.40
N THR A 216 -1.68 18.20 12.86
CA THR A 216 -2.86 17.54 13.44
C THR A 216 -4.04 17.59 12.47
N VAL A 217 -4.92 16.63 12.62
CA VAL A 217 -6.25 16.57 12.01
C VAL A 217 -7.31 16.83 13.08
N ARG A 218 -8.48 17.32 12.69
CA ARG A 218 -9.56 17.65 13.61
C ARG A 218 -10.59 16.51 13.64
N LEU A 219 -10.91 16.07 14.86
CA LEU A 219 -11.99 15.12 15.08
C LEU A 219 -13.34 15.84 15.19
N ALA A 220 -14.42 15.16 14.86
CA ALA A 220 -15.76 15.60 15.22
C ALA A 220 -15.81 15.82 16.74
N GLY A 221 -16.30 16.97 17.16
CA GLY A 221 -16.21 17.42 18.56
C GLY A 221 -15.04 18.35 18.86
N GLY A 222 -14.24 18.71 17.86
CA GLY A 222 -13.27 19.81 17.89
C GLY A 222 -11.87 19.47 18.45
N LYS A 223 -11.66 18.26 18.99
CA LYS A 223 -10.32 17.81 19.43
C LYS A 223 -9.39 17.65 18.22
N THR A 224 -8.15 18.08 18.34
CA THR A 224 -7.09 17.86 17.35
C THR A 224 -6.19 16.70 17.78
N ILE A 225 -5.73 15.90 16.79
CA ILE A 225 -4.91 14.70 17.02
C ILE A 225 -3.94 14.53 15.84
N SER A 226 -2.71 14.08 16.08
CA SER A 226 -1.78 13.77 15.00
C SER A 226 -2.11 12.43 14.32
N ALA A 227 -1.61 12.23 13.09
CA ALA A 227 -1.77 10.95 12.39
C ALA A 227 -1.14 9.78 13.18
N LEU A 228 0.00 10.01 13.83
CA LEU A 228 0.65 9.01 14.69
C LEU A 228 -0.20 8.67 15.91
N GLN A 229 -0.80 9.67 16.55
CA GLN A 229 -1.70 9.43 17.68
C GLN A 229 -2.96 8.65 17.27
N VAL A 230 -3.54 8.94 16.09
CA VAL A 230 -4.66 8.13 15.55
C VAL A 230 -4.22 6.67 15.38
N GLN A 231 -3.07 6.43 14.76
CA GLN A 231 -2.55 5.08 14.58
C GLN A 231 -2.20 4.40 15.91
N GLY A 232 -1.70 5.15 16.90
CA GLY A 232 -1.47 4.65 18.26
C GLY A 232 -2.76 4.20 18.96
N GLU A 233 -3.87 4.91 18.79
CA GLU A 233 -5.18 4.50 19.31
C GLU A 233 -5.65 3.18 18.66
N TYR A 234 -5.51 3.04 17.33
CA TYR A 234 -5.84 1.77 16.66
C TYR A 234 -4.92 0.63 17.13
N LEU A 235 -3.62 0.88 17.26
CA LEU A 235 -2.68 -0.10 17.80
C LEU A 235 -3.10 -0.57 19.19
N ALA A 236 -3.35 0.36 20.11
CA ALA A 236 -3.74 0.02 21.49
C ALA A 236 -5.01 -0.84 21.56
N ARG A 237 -6.05 -0.46 20.79
CA ARG A 237 -7.32 -1.19 20.73
C ARG A 237 -7.15 -2.58 20.10
N THR A 238 -6.38 -2.66 19.01
CA THR A 238 -6.11 -3.92 18.30
C THR A 238 -5.25 -4.86 19.14
N ALA A 239 -4.25 -4.33 19.85
CA ALA A 239 -3.42 -5.12 20.78
C ALA A 239 -4.24 -5.67 21.96
N ALA A 240 -5.15 -4.86 22.53
CA ALA A 240 -6.06 -5.32 23.56
C ALA A 240 -6.98 -6.45 23.06
N PHE A 241 -7.53 -6.32 21.85
CA PHE A 241 -8.28 -7.39 21.19
C PHE A 241 -7.44 -8.67 21.04
N ALA A 242 -6.23 -8.54 20.52
CA ALA A 242 -5.32 -9.66 20.26
C ALA A 242 -4.97 -10.46 21.51
N GLN A 243 -4.80 -9.80 22.66
CA GLN A 243 -4.54 -10.45 23.94
C GLN A 243 -5.67 -11.39 24.38
N HIS A 244 -6.92 -11.08 24.03
CA HIS A 244 -8.10 -11.88 24.41
C HIS A 244 -8.49 -12.92 23.34
N ALA A 245 -8.23 -12.61 22.06
CA ALA A 245 -8.68 -13.45 20.95
C ALA A 245 -7.77 -14.66 20.67
N GLY A 246 -6.53 -14.62 21.17
CA GLY A 246 -5.49 -15.58 20.77
C GLY A 246 -5.09 -15.34 19.31
N ILE A 247 -3.89 -14.86 19.08
CA ILE A 247 -3.36 -14.53 17.74
C ILE A 247 -2.26 -15.50 17.33
N GLU A 248 -2.05 -15.64 16.03
CA GLU A 248 -0.93 -16.40 15.48
C GLU A 248 0.40 -15.63 15.62
N ALA A 249 1.53 -16.34 15.51
CA ALA A 249 2.85 -15.72 15.65
C ALA A 249 3.08 -14.59 14.61
N VAL A 250 2.52 -14.73 13.41
CA VAL A 250 2.59 -13.71 12.37
C VAL A 250 1.85 -12.42 12.77
N ASP A 251 0.73 -12.54 13.45
CA ASP A 251 -0.06 -11.38 13.92
C ASP A 251 0.67 -10.66 15.06
N ALA A 252 1.31 -11.42 15.96
CA ALA A 252 2.15 -10.86 17.01
C ALA A 252 3.34 -10.07 16.43
N GLU A 253 3.95 -10.57 15.36
CA GLU A 253 5.03 -9.86 14.65
C GLU A 253 4.54 -8.59 13.97
N VAL A 254 3.34 -8.59 13.38
CA VAL A 254 2.70 -7.39 12.82
C VAL A 254 2.50 -6.33 13.89
N LEU A 255 1.97 -6.70 15.07
CA LEU A 255 1.75 -5.76 16.18
C LEU A 255 3.07 -5.17 16.69
N ARG A 256 4.07 -6.02 16.89
CA ARG A 256 5.41 -5.58 17.32
C ARG A 256 6.03 -4.60 16.32
N LEU A 257 5.99 -4.93 15.03
CA LEU A 257 6.54 -4.09 13.97
C LEU A 257 5.76 -2.77 13.83
N TRP A 258 4.44 -2.80 14.02
CA TRP A 258 3.61 -1.59 13.98
C TRP A 258 3.97 -0.64 15.13
N GLU A 259 4.08 -1.15 16.35
CA GLU A 259 4.50 -0.39 17.53
C GLU A 259 5.89 0.23 17.33
N GLU A 260 6.88 -0.57 16.92
CA GLU A 260 8.24 -0.09 16.63
C GLU A 260 8.27 0.98 15.53
N THR A 261 7.45 0.80 14.50
CA THR A 261 7.36 1.76 13.40
C THR A 261 6.81 3.10 13.88
N LEU A 262 5.70 3.10 14.63
CA LEU A 262 5.12 4.34 15.15
C LEU A 262 6.07 5.06 16.11
N ALA A 263 6.71 4.33 17.01
CA ALA A 263 7.70 4.90 17.94
C ALA A 263 8.93 5.50 17.21
N SER A 264 9.36 4.85 16.13
CA SER A 264 10.46 5.34 15.30
C SER A 264 10.08 6.59 14.51
N LEU A 265 8.89 6.59 13.90
CA LEU A 265 8.36 7.74 13.17
C LEU A 265 8.15 8.97 14.07
N GLU A 266 7.72 8.76 15.31
CA GLU A 266 7.53 9.85 16.28
C GLU A 266 8.88 10.49 16.68
N ARG A 267 9.90 9.68 16.86
CA ARG A 267 11.25 10.13 17.25
C ARG A 267 11.97 10.82 16.11
N ASP A 268 12.07 10.16 14.97
CA ASP A 268 12.70 10.65 13.74
C ASP A 268 12.20 9.83 12.54
N PRO A 269 11.36 10.40 11.64
CA PRO A 269 10.87 9.68 10.47
C PRO A 269 11.96 9.05 9.63
N LEU A 270 13.13 9.69 9.48
CA LEU A 270 14.22 9.16 8.68
C LEU A 270 14.89 7.93 9.31
N SER A 271 14.67 7.64 10.60
CA SER A 271 15.15 6.40 11.22
C SER A 271 14.52 5.15 10.63
N THR A 272 13.38 5.28 9.90
CA THR A 272 12.67 4.17 9.23
C THR A 272 13.08 3.99 7.76
N SER A 273 14.10 4.69 7.29
CA SER A 273 14.50 4.69 5.87
C SER A 273 15.13 3.38 5.39
N ASP A 274 15.29 2.42 6.26
CA ASP A 274 15.74 1.07 5.95
C ASP A 274 14.57 0.08 5.70
N PHE A 275 13.30 0.54 5.83
CA PHE A 275 12.14 -0.32 5.58
C PHE A 275 10.86 0.40 5.11
N LEU A 276 10.75 1.73 5.19
CA LEU A 276 9.64 2.47 4.61
C LEU A 276 10.05 3.17 3.30
N ASP A 277 9.29 2.95 2.23
CA ASP A 277 9.59 3.51 0.91
C ASP A 277 9.68 5.04 0.90
N TRP A 278 8.72 5.74 1.56
CA TRP A 278 8.71 7.19 1.51
C TRP A 278 9.89 7.83 2.26
N THR A 279 10.31 7.26 3.38
CA THR A 279 11.47 7.77 4.14
C THR A 279 12.80 7.40 3.48
N ALA A 280 12.90 6.19 2.90
CA ALA A 280 14.05 5.78 2.09
C ALA A 280 14.23 6.72 0.88
N LYS A 281 13.12 6.99 0.17
CA LYS A 281 13.12 7.89 -0.97
C LYS A 281 13.44 9.34 -0.56
N LEU A 282 12.83 9.85 0.51
CA LEU A 282 13.12 11.19 1.01
C LEU A 282 14.61 11.36 1.34
N ARG A 283 15.19 10.40 2.07
CA ARG A 283 16.63 10.40 2.38
C ARG A 283 17.48 10.40 1.11
N LEU A 284 17.17 9.52 0.17
CA LEU A 284 17.89 9.43 -1.11
C LEU A 284 17.82 10.75 -1.89
N LEU A 285 16.64 11.32 -2.02
CA LEU A 285 16.44 12.57 -2.74
C LEU A 285 17.15 13.76 -2.07
N GLU A 286 17.16 13.81 -0.73
CA GLU A 286 17.91 14.82 0.03
C GLU A 286 19.42 14.66 -0.15
N GLU A 287 19.95 13.43 -0.17
CA GLU A 287 21.36 13.16 -0.47
C GLU A 287 21.76 13.72 -1.86
N TYR A 288 20.94 13.46 -2.89
CA TYR A 288 21.16 14.01 -4.23
C TYR A 288 21.01 15.54 -4.28
N ARG A 289 19.97 16.05 -3.61
CA ARG A 289 19.67 17.48 -3.57
C ARG A 289 20.83 18.28 -2.96
N GLN A 290 21.34 17.80 -1.83
CA GLN A 290 22.46 18.46 -1.12
C GLN A 290 23.77 18.34 -1.90
N ARG A 291 24.09 17.13 -2.41
CA ARG A 291 25.30 16.89 -3.18
C ARG A 291 25.41 17.78 -4.42
N ASP A 292 24.30 17.94 -5.15
CA ASP A 292 24.27 18.62 -6.44
C ASP A 292 23.74 20.06 -6.35
N GLY A 293 23.43 20.58 -5.15
CA GLY A 293 22.91 21.94 -4.94
C GLY A 293 21.54 22.19 -5.58
N LEU A 294 20.63 21.18 -5.62
CA LEU A 294 19.38 21.26 -6.36
C LEU A 294 18.24 21.85 -5.51
N ALA A 295 17.37 22.65 -6.16
CA ALA A 295 16.08 22.97 -5.61
C ALA A 295 15.11 21.76 -5.74
N TRP A 296 14.11 21.65 -4.85
CA TRP A 296 13.10 20.58 -4.92
C TRP A 296 12.32 20.55 -6.23
N SER A 297 12.18 21.68 -6.92
CA SER A 297 11.54 21.79 -8.21
C SER A 297 12.36 21.26 -9.39
N HIS A 298 13.64 20.90 -9.16
CA HIS A 298 14.55 20.49 -10.22
C HIS A 298 14.08 19.16 -10.87
N PRO A 299 14.06 19.06 -12.23
CA PRO A 299 13.55 17.86 -12.93
C PRO A 299 14.28 16.57 -12.57
N LYS A 300 15.56 16.62 -12.20
CA LYS A 300 16.35 15.46 -11.76
C LYS A 300 15.73 14.76 -10.56
N LEU A 301 15.17 15.50 -9.59
CA LEU A 301 14.55 14.88 -8.41
C LEU A 301 13.28 14.10 -8.78
N ARG A 302 12.49 14.60 -9.75
CA ARG A 302 11.33 13.86 -10.29
C ARG A 302 11.74 12.60 -11.02
N LEU A 303 12.83 12.66 -11.79
CA LEU A 303 13.38 11.48 -12.46
C LEU A 303 13.87 10.43 -11.46
N LEU A 304 14.56 10.84 -10.40
CA LEU A 304 15.00 9.94 -9.33
C LEU A 304 13.82 9.35 -8.55
N ASP A 305 12.77 10.14 -8.31
CA ASP A 305 11.51 9.67 -7.73
C ASP A 305 10.91 8.53 -8.56
N LEU A 306 10.77 8.72 -9.86
CA LEU A 306 10.27 7.69 -10.77
C LEU A 306 11.23 6.47 -10.82
N GLN A 307 12.54 6.70 -10.90
CA GLN A 307 13.54 5.64 -10.97
C GLN A 307 13.61 4.79 -9.69
N TYR A 308 13.18 5.31 -8.54
CA TYR A 308 13.01 4.52 -7.33
C TYR A 308 12.09 3.34 -7.56
N HIS A 309 11.06 3.51 -8.38
CA HIS A 309 10.02 2.54 -8.69
C HIS A 309 10.30 1.66 -9.92
N ASP A 310 11.45 1.81 -10.59
CA ASP A 310 11.84 0.92 -11.69
C ASP A 310 11.99 -0.51 -11.14
N VAL A 311 11.21 -1.44 -11.69
CA VAL A 311 11.19 -2.84 -11.25
C VAL A 311 12.38 -3.67 -11.77
N ASP A 312 13.24 -3.09 -12.60
CA ASP A 312 14.45 -3.75 -13.06
C ASP A 312 15.52 -3.72 -11.94
N PRO A 313 15.96 -4.89 -11.41
CA PRO A 313 16.97 -4.95 -10.34
C PRO A 313 18.30 -4.28 -10.71
N ALA A 314 18.66 -4.24 -12.00
CA ALA A 314 19.88 -3.58 -12.43
C ALA A 314 19.78 -2.05 -12.43
N ARG A 315 18.57 -1.49 -12.44
CA ARG A 315 18.33 -0.06 -12.66
C ARG A 315 17.59 0.63 -11.53
N GLY A 316 16.60 -0.05 -10.92
CA GLY A 316 15.75 0.51 -9.88
C GLY A 316 16.56 0.98 -8.65
N LEU A 317 16.30 2.21 -8.20
CA LEU A 317 17.02 2.74 -7.04
C LEU A 317 16.66 2.01 -5.76
N HIS A 318 15.41 1.54 -5.60
CA HIS A 318 15.04 0.66 -4.50
C HIS A 318 15.90 -0.61 -4.48
N HIS A 319 16.06 -1.29 -5.61
CA HIS A 319 16.89 -2.49 -5.70
C HIS A 319 18.36 -2.23 -5.41
N ARG A 320 18.87 -1.05 -5.78
CA ARG A 320 20.24 -0.64 -5.40
C ARG A 320 20.38 -0.43 -3.90
N LEU A 321 19.35 0.12 -3.23
CA LEU A 321 19.35 0.22 -1.77
C LEU A 321 19.33 -1.16 -1.10
N VAL A 322 18.54 -2.10 -1.63
CA VAL A 322 18.54 -3.50 -1.19
C VAL A 322 19.92 -4.13 -1.35
N GLY A 323 20.52 -4.02 -2.54
CA GLY A 323 21.86 -4.58 -2.81
C GLY A 323 22.98 -3.94 -1.98
N ALA A 324 22.80 -2.71 -1.53
CA ALA A 324 23.72 -2.00 -0.63
C ALA A 324 23.45 -2.29 0.86
N GLY A 325 22.52 -3.18 1.21
CA GLY A 325 22.12 -3.46 2.60
C GLY A 325 21.41 -2.30 3.31
N ARG A 326 20.90 -1.32 2.55
CA ARG A 326 20.20 -0.13 3.09
C ARG A 326 18.68 -0.29 3.16
N MET A 327 18.14 -1.44 2.72
CA MET A 327 16.73 -1.81 2.83
C MET A 327 16.62 -3.19 3.45
N ARG A 328 15.80 -3.31 4.48
CA ARG A 328 15.46 -4.58 5.12
C ARG A 328 14.69 -5.48 4.17
N ARG A 329 14.96 -6.79 4.26
CA ARG A 329 14.21 -7.83 3.58
C ARG A 329 13.55 -8.77 4.58
N LEU A 330 12.39 -9.29 4.21
CA LEU A 330 11.71 -10.34 4.98
C LEU A 330 12.00 -11.73 4.41
N PHE A 331 12.34 -11.80 3.13
CA PHE A 331 12.47 -13.05 2.39
C PHE A 331 13.83 -13.14 1.70
N THR A 332 14.32 -14.37 1.60
CA THR A 332 15.50 -14.71 0.79
C THR A 332 15.14 -14.72 -0.70
N ASP A 333 16.14 -14.57 -1.57
CA ASP A 333 15.92 -14.67 -3.03
C ASP A 333 15.33 -16.03 -3.41
N GLN A 334 15.76 -17.12 -2.77
CA GLN A 334 15.23 -18.47 -2.99
C GLN A 334 13.73 -18.59 -2.63
N GLU A 335 13.28 -17.96 -1.53
CA GLU A 335 11.86 -17.95 -1.17
C GLU A 335 11.05 -17.15 -2.18
N VAL A 336 11.59 -16.03 -2.67
CA VAL A 336 10.96 -15.20 -3.70
C VAL A 336 10.84 -15.96 -5.02
N GLU A 337 11.91 -16.61 -5.49
CA GLU A 337 11.92 -17.44 -6.70
C GLU A 337 10.93 -18.59 -6.60
N ARG A 338 10.91 -19.31 -5.46
CA ARG A 338 9.94 -20.37 -5.22
C ARG A 338 8.50 -19.85 -5.25
N ALA A 339 8.22 -18.74 -4.59
CA ALA A 339 6.89 -18.14 -4.56
C ALA A 339 6.39 -17.67 -5.94
N ALA A 340 7.29 -17.38 -6.88
CA ALA A 340 6.94 -17.02 -8.26
C ALA A 340 6.33 -18.20 -9.06
N VAL A 341 6.68 -19.43 -8.71
CA VAL A 341 6.27 -20.65 -9.43
C VAL A 341 5.36 -21.56 -8.61
N GLU A 342 5.40 -21.45 -7.28
CA GLU A 342 4.62 -22.26 -6.36
C GLU A 342 3.66 -21.39 -5.55
N PRO A 343 2.37 -21.39 -5.86
CA PRO A 343 1.39 -20.67 -5.05
C PRO A 343 1.21 -21.33 -3.68
N PRO A 344 0.86 -20.57 -2.63
CA PRO A 344 0.66 -21.12 -1.29
C PRO A 344 -0.39 -22.23 -1.26
N GLU A 345 -0.09 -23.34 -0.60
CA GLU A 345 -0.88 -24.60 -0.62
C GLU A 345 -2.34 -24.42 -0.18
N ARG A 346 -2.61 -23.54 0.77
CA ARG A 346 -3.96 -23.28 1.29
C ARG A 346 -4.77 -22.27 0.45
N THR A 347 -4.42 -22.07 -0.84
CA THR A 347 -5.08 -21.13 -1.72
C THR A 347 -5.74 -21.80 -2.90
N ARG A 348 -6.76 -21.14 -3.49
CA ARG A 348 -7.33 -21.57 -4.77
C ARG A 348 -6.30 -21.52 -5.90
N ALA A 349 -5.30 -20.65 -5.81
CA ALA A 349 -4.22 -20.55 -6.78
C ALA A 349 -3.39 -21.85 -6.83
N TYR A 350 -3.12 -22.47 -5.68
CA TYR A 350 -2.43 -23.76 -5.62
C TYR A 350 -3.18 -24.86 -6.38
N PHE A 351 -4.47 -25.04 -6.07
CA PHE A 351 -5.30 -26.03 -6.76
C PHE A 351 -5.34 -25.77 -8.27
N ARG A 352 -5.63 -24.53 -8.67
CA ARG A 352 -5.73 -24.15 -10.10
C ARG A 352 -4.40 -24.31 -10.82
N GLY A 353 -3.29 -23.89 -10.21
CA GLY A 353 -1.95 -24.04 -10.76
C GLY A 353 -1.59 -25.51 -10.97
N ARG A 354 -1.92 -26.39 -10.00
CA ARG A 354 -1.70 -27.84 -10.12
C ARG A 354 -2.55 -28.46 -11.23
N CYS A 355 -3.81 -28.03 -11.37
CA CYS A 355 -4.67 -28.47 -12.46
C CYS A 355 -4.10 -28.05 -13.83
N LEU A 356 -3.70 -26.79 -13.97
CA LEU A 356 -3.09 -26.29 -15.22
C LEU A 356 -1.78 -27.04 -15.55
N ALA A 357 -0.91 -27.23 -14.57
CA ALA A 357 0.34 -27.97 -14.79
C ALA A 357 0.09 -29.43 -15.20
N ARG A 358 -1.00 -30.05 -14.73
CA ARG A 358 -1.31 -31.46 -15.02
C ARG A 358 -2.13 -31.69 -16.28
N TYR A 359 -2.99 -30.72 -16.63
CA TYR A 359 -4.01 -30.88 -17.69
C TYR A 359 -4.02 -29.71 -18.69
N GLY A 360 -3.09 -28.76 -18.58
CA GLY A 360 -3.08 -27.51 -19.40
C GLY A 360 -2.73 -27.71 -20.87
N GLU A 361 -2.37 -28.92 -21.29
CA GLU A 361 -2.15 -29.29 -22.69
C GLU A 361 -3.30 -30.14 -23.29
N ALA A 362 -4.43 -30.25 -22.59
CA ALA A 362 -5.61 -31.05 -23.04
C ALA A 362 -6.71 -30.17 -23.63
#